data_f890747e6a30710cfae97b59e0cf8a32
#
_entry.id   f890747e6a30710cfae97b59e0cf8a32
#
_cell.length_a   1.000
_cell.length_b   1.000
_cell.length_c   1.000
_cell.angle_alpha   90.00
_cell.angle_beta   90.00
_cell.angle_gamma   90.00
#
_symmetry.space_group_name_H-M   'P 1'
#
loop_
_entity.id
_entity.type
_entity.pdbx_description
1 polymer ?
#
loop_
_entity_poly.entity_id
_entity_poly.type
_entity_poly.pdbx_seq_one_letter_code
_entity_poly.pdbx_strand_id
1 'polypeptide(L)'
;RRKDLKPQIDFILMDESQDFPDSFIELCQLVTAETVYVAGDIFQSIFDATIAPSIAPDYLLSKCYRTDPRTLMFAHALGMGLFESTKLRWLEDNEWQACGYIVNKAAGGSLYRLSREPLRRFEDIDNTLSSVVIETVKGDFWSSVGTQIIAAITDLAKEHTALTPDDVGIILLDTGDSVYTLADQ
;
A
#
# COMPACT_ATOMS: atom_id res chain seq x y z
N ARG A 1 38.04 -11.47 3.31
CA ARG A 1 37.84 -12.89 3.74
C ARG A 1 36.54 -13.50 3.17
N ARG A 2 36.12 -13.06 1.95
CA ARG A 2 34.94 -13.60 1.25
C ARG A 2 35.19 -14.90 0.43
N LYS A 3 36.40 -15.46 0.46
CA LYS A 3 36.82 -16.50 -0.51
C LYS A 3 36.43 -17.93 -0.19
N ASP A 4 35.83 -18.21 0.97
CA ASP A 4 35.61 -19.59 1.42
C ASP A 4 34.16 -19.95 1.79
N LEU A 5 33.18 -19.08 1.51
CA LEU A 5 31.78 -19.41 1.69
C LEU A 5 31.34 -20.32 0.54
N LYS A 6 31.16 -21.59 0.84
CA LYS A 6 30.49 -22.53 -0.08
C LYS A 6 28.98 -22.39 0.10
N PRO A 7 28.22 -22.41 -1.00
CA PRO A 7 26.77 -22.48 -0.90
C PRO A 7 26.32 -23.62 0.01
N GLN A 8 25.36 -23.35 0.89
CA GLN A 8 24.86 -24.29 1.88
C GLN A 8 23.37 -24.59 1.68
N ILE A 9 22.70 -23.79 0.84
CA ILE A 9 21.25 -23.80 0.64
C ILE A 9 21.00 -23.89 -0.86
N ASP A 10 20.15 -24.80 -1.30
CA ASP A 10 19.85 -24.93 -2.73
C ASP A 10 18.96 -23.77 -3.22
N PHE A 11 17.90 -23.45 -2.47
CA PHE A 11 16.95 -22.40 -2.83
C PHE A 11 16.63 -21.51 -1.64
N ILE A 12 16.52 -20.20 -1.88
CA ILE A 12 15.98 -19.23 -0.93
C ILE A 12 14.76 -18.56 -1.58
N LEU A 13 13.66 -18.46 -0.83
CA LEU A 13 12.53 -17.64 -1.16
C LEU A 13 12.51 -16.45 -0.19
N MET A 14 12.59 -15.24 -0.73
CA MET A 14 12.53 -13.98 0.01
C MET A 14 11.24 -13.27 -0.34
N ASP A 15 10.39 -13.08 0.65
CA ASP A 15 9.17 -12.26 0.54
C ASP A 15 9.41 -10.90 1.19
N GLU A 16 8.63 -9.89 0.79
CA GLU A 16 8.73 -8.49 1.26
C GLU A 16 10.18 -7.95 1.15
N SER A 17 10.78 -8.16 -0.01
CA SER A 17 12.22 -7.86 -0.22
C SER A 17 12.59 -6.38 -0.03
N GLN A 18 11.63 -5.46 -0.11
CA GLN A 18 11.82 -4.04 0.15
C GLN A 18 12.20 -3.74 1.61
N ASP A 19 11.95 -4.68 2.53
CA ASP A 19 12.30 -4.54 3.95
C ASP A 19 13.75 -4.95 4.26
N PHE A 20 14.46 -5.51 3.27
CA PHE A 20 15.82 -5.98 3.44
C PHE A 20 16.85 -5.07 2.73
N PRO A 21 18.00 -4.80 3.38
CA PRO A 21 19.07 -4.08 2.72
C PRO A 21 19.72 -4.93 1.62
N ASP A 22 20.28 -4.28 0.59
CA ASP A 22 20.98 -4.94 -0.53
C ASP A 22 22.04 -5.93 -0.08
N SER A 23 22.76 -5.61 1.01
CA SER A 23 23.78 -6.52 1.58
C SER A 23 23.22 -7.84 2.08
N PHE A 24 21.95 -7.89 2.49
CA PHE A 24 21.29 -9.13 2.88
C PHE A 24 20.93 -9.95 1.64
N ILE A 25 20.45 -9.30 0.58
CA ILE A 25 20.18 -9.95 -0.71
C ILE A 25 21.46 -10.54 -1.27
N GLU A 26 22.57 -9.79 -1.27
CA GLU A 26 23.89 -10.29 -1.67
C GLU A 26 24.34 -11.49 -0.84
N LEU A 27 24.10 -11.46 0.47
CA LEU A 27 24.44 -12.59 1.34
C LEU A 27 23.63 -13.83 0.95
N CYS A 28 22.32 -13.70 0.73
CA CYS A 28 21.46 -14.79 0.28
C CYS A 28 21.98 -15.39 -1.03
N GLN A 29 22.38 -14.56 -1.99
CA GLN A 29 22.97 -15.01 -3.26
C GLN A 29 24.29 -15.77 -3.05
N LEU A 30 25.13 -15.35 -2.10
CA LEU A 30 26.43 -16.01 -1.82
C LEU A 30 26.29 -17.39 -1.17
N VAL A 31 25.24 -17.61 -0.37
CA VAL A 31 25.04 -18.88 0.35
C VAL A 31 24.12 -19.85 -0.40
N THR A 32 23.50 -19.41 -1.51
CA THR A 32 22.58 -20.21 -2.32
C THR A 32 23.33 -20.86 -3.48
N ALA A 33 23.12 -22.16 -3.66
CA ALA A 33 23.75 -22.94 -4.75
C ALA A 33 23.01 -22.78 -6.07
N GLU A 34 21.68 -22.67 -6.05
CA GLU A 34 20.83 -22.71 -7.23
C GLU A 34 20.16 -21.35 -7.48
N THR A 35 19.09 -21.03 -6.77
CA THR A 35 18.29 -19.84 -7.07
C THR A 35 17.78 -19.14 -5.81
N VAL A 36 17.86 -17.81 -5.81
CA VAL A 36 17.16 -16.94 -4.87
C VAL A 36 15.94 -16.36 -5.58
N TYR A 37 14.74 -16.68 -5.10
CA TYR A 37 13.50 -16.08 -5.53
C TYR A 37 13.21 -14.85 -4.66
N VAL A 38 13.03 -13.71 -5.29
CA VAL A 38 12.81 -12.44 -4.60
C VAL A 38 11.44 -11.91 -4.98
N ALA A 39 10.58 -11.73 -3.98
CA ALA A 39 9.28 -11.08 -4.13
C ALA A 39 9.24 -9.78 -3.32
N GLY A 40 8.64 -8.74 -3.85
CA GLY A 40 8.51 -7.45 -3.17
C GLY A 40 7.41 -6.60 -3.78
N ASP A 41 6.99 -5.55 -3.06
CA ASP A 41 5.95 -4.63 -3.48
C ASP A 41 6.56 -3.29 -3.86
N ILE A 42 6.39 -2.89 -5.12
CA ILE A 42 6.88 -1.61 -5.65
C ILE A 42 6.28 -0.40 -4.93
N PHE A 43 5.06 -0.53 -4.37
CA PHE A 43 4.40 0.58 -3.66
C PHE A 43 4.83 0.69 -2.21
N GLN A 44 5.33 -0.36 -1.59
CA GLN A 44 5.82 -0.31 -0.21
C GLN A 44 7.19 0.36 -0.09
N SER A 45 8.00 0.33 -1.15
CA SER A 45 9.27 1.08 -1.22
C SER A 45 9.11 2.59 -1.48
N ILE A 46 7.88 3.11 -1.59
CA ILE A 46 7.62 4.54 -1.82
C ILE A 46 8.07 5.41 -0.64
N PHE A 47 8.12 4.86 0.57
CA PHE A 47 8.60 5.59 1.75
C PHE A 47 10.09 5.91 1.69
N ASP A 48 10.85 5.22 0.85
CA ASP A 48 12.24 5.54 0.57
C ASP A 48 12.39 5.91 -0.92
N ALA A 49 12.08 7.17 -1.22
CA ALA A 49 12.09 7.72 -2.59
C ALA A 49 13.47 7.66 -3.29
N THR A 50 14.50 7.20 -2.58
CA THR A 50 15.87 7.12 -3.08
C THR A 50 16.24 5.75 -3.66
N ILE A 51 15.44 4.72 -3.41
CA ILE A 51 15.76 3.35 -3.85
C ILE A 51 14.87 2.99 -5.04
N ALA A 52 15.39 3.17 -6.24
CA ALA A 52 14.86 2.47 -7.41
C ALA A 52 15.11 0.97 -7.19
N PRO A 53 14.16 0.07 -7.52
CA PRO A 53 14.39 -1.35 -7.40
C PRO A 53 15.64 -1.72 -8.20
N SER A 54 16.64 -2.26 -7.51
CA SER A 54 17.94 -2.61 -8.12
C SER A 54 17.85 -3.81 -9.08
N ILE A 55 16.72 -4.51 -9.06
CA ILE A 55 16.48 -5.73 -9.84
C ILE A 55 15.22 -5.53 -10.68
N ALA A 56 15.35 -5.67 -11.99
CA ALA A 56 14.19 -5.71 -12.88
C ALA A 56 13.40 -7.00 -12.62
N PRO A 57 12.07 -6.93 -12.43
CA PRO A 57 11.28 -8.11 -12.14
C PRO A 57 11.13 -8.99 -13.37
N ASP A 58 11.27 -10.32 -13.21
CA ASP A 58 10.94 -11.29 -14.22
C ASP A 58 9.43 -11.44 -14.42
N TYR A 59 8.66 -11.25 -13.34
CA TYR A 59 7.20 -11.37 -13.32
C TYR A 59 6.57 -10.23 -12.52
N LEU A 60 5.46 -9.70 -13.03
CA LEU A 60 4.66 -8.67 -12.39
C LEU A 60 3.27 -9.19 -12.05
N LEU A 61 2.91 -9.11 -10.77
CA LEU A 61 1.58 -9.41 -10.28
C LEU A 61 0.77 -8.10 -10.22
N SER A 62 0.07 -7.78 -11.30
CA SER A 62 -0.66 -6.52 -11.46
C SER A 62 -2.04 -6.50 -10.80
N LYS A 63 -2.54 -7.64 -10.31
CA LYS A 63 -3.89 -7.78 -9.77
C LYS A 63 -3.86 -7.89 -8.25
N CYS A 64 -4.56 -6.99 -7.56
CA CYS A 64 -4.76 -7.07 -6.12
C CYS A 64 -6.07 -7.80 -5.80
N TYR A 65 -5.98 -8.93 -5.12
CA TYR A 65 -7.13 -9.76 -4.74
C TYR A 65 -7.62 -9.49 -3.30
N ARG A 66 -6.90 -8.70 -2.54
CA ARG A 66 -7.19 -8.40 -1.13
C ARG A 66 -8.19 -7.24 -0.98
N THR A 67 -7.98 -6.20 -1.75
CA THR A 67 -8.64 -4.90 -1.57
C THR A 67 -9.43 -4.54 -2.83
N ASP A 68 -10.61 -3.96 -2.67
CA ASP A 68 -11.39 -3.45 -3.79
C ASP A 68 -10.61 -2.34 -4.53
N PRO A 69 -10.87 -2.16 -5.85
CA PRO A 69 -10.10 -1.23 -6.66
C PRO A 69 -10.15 0.22 -6.18
N ARG A 70 -11.27 0.68 -5.58
CA ARG A 70 -11.44 2.07 -5.14
C ARG A 70 -10.60 2.36 -3.90
N THR A 71 -10.68 1.49 -2.91
CA THR A 71 -9.85 1.57 -1.69
C THR A 71 -8.36 1.48 -2.05
N LEU A 72 -7.99 0.56 -2.94
CA LEU A 72 -6.61 0.42 -3.39
C LEU A 72 -6.10 1.68 -4.11
N MET A 73 -6.89 2.24 -5.03
CA MET A 73 -6.53 3.47 -5.75
C MET A 73 -6.38 4.66 -4.80
N PHE A 74 -7.26 4.78 -3.79
CA PHE A 74 -7.15 5.81 -2.77
C PHE A 74 -5.88 5.64 -1.93
N ALA A 75 -5.58 4.43 -1.48
CA ALA A 75 -4.37 4.13 -0.71
C ALA A 75 -3.10 4.46 -1.50
N HIS A 76 -3.03 4.08 -2.78
CA HIS A 76 -1.91 4.46 -3.65
C HIS A 76 -1.81 5.98 -3.83
N ALA A 77 -2.93 6.67 -4.03
CA ALA A 77 -2.95 8.13 -4.18
C ALA A 77 -2.44 8.83 -2.90
N LEU A 78 -2.84 8.33 -1.73
CA LEU A 78 -2.37 8.83 -0.44
C LEU A 78 -0.86 8.59 -0.27
N GLY A 79 -0.40 7.36 -0.49
CA GLY A 79 1.01 6.98 -0.35
C GLY A 79 1.94 7.70 -1.33
N MET A 80 1.44 8.08 -2.51
CA MET A 80 2.20 8.88 -3.48
C MET A 80 2.16 10.39 -3.23
N GLY A 81 1.44 10.84 -2.20
CA GLY A 81 1.29 12.25 -1.89
C GLY A 81 0.50 13.02 -2.95
N LEU A 82 -0.45 12.37 -3.65
CA LEU A 82 -1.23 13.06 -4.70
C LEU A 82 -2.12 14.17 -4.15
N PHE A 83 -2.43 14.13 -2.85
CA PHE A 83 -3.20 15.15 -2.15
C PHE A 83 -2.31 16.21 -1.49
N GLU A 84 -0.99 16.05 -1.55
CA GLU A 84 -0.01 16.98 -0.99
C GLU A 84 0.35 18.08 -1.99
N SER A 85 0.88 19.19 -1.47
CA SER A 85 1.40 20.28 -2.30
C SER A 85 2.59 19.84 -3.15
N THR A 86 3.40 18.91 -2.63
CA THR A 86 4.52 18.29 -3.33
C THR A 86 4.28 16.78 -3.40
N LYS A 87 4.20 16.25 -4.62
CA LYS A 87 4.05 14.83 -4.83
C LYS A 87 5.35 14.09 -4.49
N LEU A 88 5.25 12.99 -3.77
CA LEU A 88 6.41 12.19 -3.38
C LEU A 88 6.99 11.45 -4.58
N ARG A 89 6.13 10.81 -5.37
CA ARG A 89 6.52 10.07 -6.56
C ARG A 89 5.38 10.09 -7.59
N TRP A 90 5.75 10.13 -8.87
CA TRP A 90 4.86 9.87 -9.98
C TRP A 90 5.46 8.76 -10.83
N LEU A 91 4.69 7.74 -11.12
CA LEU A 91 5.12 6.62 -11.95
C LEU A 91 5.01 6.98 -13.44
N GLU A 92 5.87 6.41 -14.25
CA GLU A 92 5.75 6.45 -15.70
C GLU A 92 4.58 5.58 -16.18
N ASP A 93 4.13 5.78 -17.42
CA ASP A 93 2.95 5.07 -17.94
C ASP A 93 3.07 3.56 -17.90
N ASN A 94 4.25 3.04 -18.26
CA ASN A 94 4.54 1.62 -18.22
C ASN A 94 4.59 1.06 -16.79
N GLU A 95 5.03 1.85 -15.83
CA GLU A 95 5.02 1.48 -14.41
C GLU A 95 3.58 1.43 -13.88
N TRP A 96 2.74 2.42 -14.23
CA TRP A 96 1.31 2.40 -13.89
C TRP A 96 0.61 1.17 -14.47
N GLN A 97 0.89 0.84 -15.74
CA GLN A 97 0.32 -0.34 -16.38
C GLN A 97 0.81 -1.64 -15.74
N ALA A 98 2.09 -1.70 -15.38
CA ALA A 98 2.66 -2.84 -14.64
C ALA A 98 1.98 -3.08 -13.30
N CYS A 99 1.55 -2.01 -12.63
CA CYS A 99 0.77 -2.07 -11.40
C CYS A 99 -0.73 -2.31 -11.62
N GLY A 100 -1.15 -2.61 -12.86
CA GLY A 100 -2.53 -2.96 -13.21
C GLY A 100 -3.45 -1.76 -13.40
N TYR A 101 -2.92 -0.57 -13.66
CA TYR A 101 -3.72 0.61 -14.01
C TYR A 101 -3.95 0.74 -15.50
N ILE A 102 -5.14 1.20 -15.85
CA ILE A 102 -5.47 1.69 -17.18
C ILE A 102 -5.16 3.18 -17.19
N VAL A 103 -4.23 3.58 -18.06
CA VAL A 103 -3.77 4.97 -18.16
C VAL A 103 -4.45 5.63 -19.36
N ASN A 104 -5.24 6.66 -19.10
CA ASN A 104 -5.82 7.51 -20.13
C ASN A 104 -5.28 8.94 -19.98
N LYS A 105 -4.83 9.53 -21.09
CA LYS A 105 -4.33 10.91 -21.14
C LYS A 105 -5.26 11.78 -21.96
N ALA A 106 -5.55 12.98 -21.51
CA ALA A 106 -6.20 13.97 -22.34
C ALA A 106 -5.26 14.44 -23.47
N ALA A 107 -5.83 14.98 -24.53
CA ALA A 107 -5.07 15.61 -25.59
C ALA A 107 -4.16 16.70 -25.00
N GLY A 108 -2.86 16.59 -25.25
CA GLY A 108 -1.85 17.48 -24.67
C GLY A 108 -1.16 16.96 -23.41
N GLY A 109 -1.54 15.81 -22.90
CA GLY A 109 -0.84 15.12 -21.80
C GLY A 109 -0.96 15.79 -20.41
N SER A 110 -1.79 16.83 -20.26
CA SER A 110 -1.91 17.62 -19.03
C SER A 110 -2.83 16.98 -17.98
N LEU A 111 -3.65 16.03 -18.36
CA LEU A 111 -4.59 15.36 -17.45
C LEU A 111 -4.45 13.84 -17.62
N TYR A 112 -4.18 13.18 -16.50
CA TYR A 112 -4.19 11.73 -16.37
C TYR A 112 -5.50 11.26 -15.75
N ARG A 113 -6.06 10.19 -16.32
CA ARG A 113 -7.12 9.42 -15.69
C ARG A 113 -6.60 8.01 -15.49
N LEU A 114 -6.42 7.63 -14.26
CA LEU A 114 -6.03 6.29 -13.83
C LEU A 114 -7.29 5.54 -13.39
N SER A 115 -7.43 4.30 -13.84
CA SER A 115 -8.51 3.41 -13.43
C SER A 115 -8.00 1.98 -13.32
N ARG A 116 -8.73 1.13 -12.61
CA ARG A 116 -8.46 -0.30 -12.50
C ARG A 116 -9.73 -1.06 -12.85
N GLU A 117 -9.58 -2.19 -13.52
CA GLU A 117 -10.70 -3.10 -13.72
C GLU A 117 -11.03 -3.80 -12.39
N PRO A 118 -12.33 -3.97 -12.07
CA PRO A 118 -12.72 -4.79 -10.94
C PRO A 118 -12.29 -6.22 -11.18
N LEU A 119 -11.84 -6.89 -10.12
CA LEU A 119 -11.68 -8.34 -10.16
C LEU A 119 -13.05 -8.99 -9.93
N ARG A 120 -13.25 -10.19 -10.46
CA ARG A 120 -14.49 -10.96 -10.32
C ARG A 120 -15.01 -11.01 -8.88
N ARG A 121 -14.12 -11.06 -7.90
CA ARG A 121 -14.47 -11.02 -6.48
C ARG A 121 -15.21 -9.73 -6.05
N PHE A 122 -15.04 -8.65 -6.79
CA PHE A 122 -15.58 -7.31 -6.46
C PHE A 122 -16.57 -6.80 -7.53
N GLU A 123 -16.97 -7.65 -8.48
CA GLU A 123 -17.96 -7.29 -9.51
C GLU A 123 -19.34 -6.98 -8.92
N ASP A 124 -19.68 -7.66 -7.81
CA ASP A 124 -20.97 -7.52 -7.13
C ASP A 124 -20.99 -6.40 -6.07
N ILE A 125 -19.90 -5.65 -5.91
CA ILE A 125 -19.88 -4.51 -4.98
C ILE A 125 -20.82 -3.43 -5.52
N ASP A 126 -21.78 -3.05 -4.69
CA ASP A 126 -22.70 -1.96 -5.00
C ASP A 126 -21.93 -0.66 -5.25
N ASN A 127 -21.99 -0.19 -6.50
CA ASN A 127 -21.29 1.03 -6.91
C ASN A 127 -21.89 2.32 -6.29
N THR A 128 -23.03 2.22 -5.64
CA THR A 128 -23.65 3.34 -4.91
C THR A 128 -23.04 3.53 -3.53
N LEU A 129 -22.42 2.48 -2.97
CA LEU A 129 -21.72 2.57 -1.69
C LEU A 129 -20.28 3.04 -1.89
N SER A 130 -19.87 3.98 -1.05
CA SER A 130 -18.47 4.46 -1.05
C SER A 130 -17.61 3.52 -0.22
N SER A 131 -16.54 2.98 -0.82
CA SER A 131 -15.53 2.22 -0.09
C SER A 131 -14.58 3.12 0.71
N VAL A 132 -14.60 4.41 0.44
CA VAL A 132 -13.75 5.42 1.09
C VAL A 132 -14.61 6.60 1.48
N VAL A 133 -14.59 6.96 2.75
CA VAL A 133 -15.23 8.15 3.29
C VAL A 133 -14.14 9.06 3.85
N ILE A 134 -14.19 10.34 3.49
CA ILE A 134 -13.24 11.35 3.95
C ILE A 134 -14.01 12.35 4.80
N GLU A 135 -13.67 12.44 6.08
CA GLU A 135 -14.24 13.37 7.01
C GLU A 135 -13.21 14.47 7.38
N THR A 136 -13.70 15.71 7.46
CA THR A 136 -12.88 16.84 7.89
C THR A 136 -13.24 17.23 9.32
N VAL A 137 -12.28 17.09 10.22
CA VAL A 137 -12.46 17.44 11.64
C VAL A 137 -12.05 18.90 11.86
N LYS A 138 -12.87 19.67 12.58
CA LYS A 138 -12.60 21.05 12.97
C LYS A 138 -12.61 21.17 14.49
N GLY A 139 -11.78 22.06 15.03
CA GLY A 139 -11.70 22.32 16.46
C GLY A 139 -10.45 21.73 17.11
N ASP A 140 -10.52 21.42 18.40
CA ASP A 140 -9.46 20.71 19.07
C ASP A 140 -9.29 19.32 18.45
N PHE A 141 -8.09 19.08 17.93
CA PHE A 141 -7.85 17.95 17.03
C PHE A 141 -8.21 16.61 17.72
N TRP A 142 -7.64 16.35 18.90
CA TRP A 142 -7.76 15.02 19.51
C TRP A 142 -9.17 14.69 20.02
N SER A 143 -9.84 15.64 20.69
CA SER A 143 -11.21 15.40 21.17
C SER A 143 -12.20 15.29 20.02
N SER A 144 -11.99 16.07 18.96
CA SER A 144 -12.85 16.05 17.77
C SER A 144 -12.63 14.78 16.95
N VAL A 145 -11.38 14.30 16.81
CA VAL A 145 -11.06 13.06 16.10
C VAL A 145 -11.63 11.85 16.83
N GLY A 146 -11.47 11.76 18.16
CA GLY A 146 -12.04 10.67 18.94
C GLY A 146 -13.56 10.58 18.79
N THR A 147 -14.25 11.71 18.90
CA THR A 147 -15.69 11.77 18.70
C THR A 147 -16.10 11.30 17.30
N GLN A 148 -15.38 11.71 16.27
CA GLN A 148 -15.66 11.33 14.88
C GLN A 148 -15.41 9.83 14.63
N ILE A 149 -14.33 9.27 15.19
CA ILE A 149 -14.05 7.83 15.11
C ILE A 149 -15.19 7.04 15.74
N ILE A 150 -15.61 7.40 16.95
CA ILE A 150 -16.72 6.72 17.65
C ILE A 150 -18.02 6.82 16.84
N ALA A 151 -18.33 7.98 16.26
CA ALA A 151 -19.49 8.16 15.40
C ALA A 151 -19.42 7.25 14.16
N ALA A 152 -18.29 7.23 13.47
CA ALA A 152 -18.09 6.40 12.28
C ALA A 152 -18.23 4.90 12.59
N ILE A 153 -17.63 4.42 13.67
CA ILE A 153 -17.76 3.01 14.09
C ILE A 153 -19.21 2.69 14.47
N THR A 154 -19.89 3.61 15.17
CA THR A 154 -21.29 3.42 15.56
C THR A 154 -22.21 3.32 14.35
N ASP A 155 -21.98 4.14 13.33
CA ASP A 155 -22.78 4.10 12.10
C ASP A 155 -22.49 2.87 11.28
N LEU A 156 -21.23 2.44 11.15
CA LEU A 156 -20.86 1.16 10.55
C LEU A 156 -21.54 -0.02 11.25
N ALA A 157 -21.56 -0.04 12.57
CA ALA A 157 -22.19 -1.12 13.33
C ALA A 157 -23.73 -1.17 13.18
N LYS A 158 -24.38 -0.04 12.90
CA LYS A 158 -25.81 0.01 12.57
C LYS A 158 -26.11 -0.59 11.20
N GLU A 159 -25.25 -0.29 10.22
CA GLU A 159 -25.40 -0.78 8.83
C GLU A 159 -24.98 -2.23 8.70
N HIS A 160 -23.96 -2.67 9.45
CA HIS A 160 -23.36 -3.99 9.40
C HIS A 160 -23.47 -4.69 10.75
N THR A 161 -24.63 -5.32 11.02
CA THR A 161 -24.93 -5.96 12.30
C THR A 161 -24.04 -7.15 12.67
N ALA A 162 -23.29 -7.68 11.71
CA ALA A 162 -22.30 -8.74 11.94
C ALA A 162 -20.90 -8.21 12.26
N LEU A 163 -20.71 -6.87 12.26
CA LEU A 163 -19.41 -6.25 12.55
C LEU A 163 -19.01 -6.51 14.01
N THR A 164 -17.78 -6.96 14.19
CA THR A 164 -17.16 -7.19 15.51
C THR A 164 -15.99 -6.22 15.71
N PRO A 165 -15.53 -5.98 16.94
CA PRO A 165 -14.34 -5.16 17.18
C PRO A 165 -13.09 -5.62 16.42
N ASP A 166 -12.96 -6.93 16.16
CA ASP A 166 -11.82 -7.50 15.43
C ASP A 166 -11.83 -7.16 13.93
N ASP A 167 -12.96 -6.67 13.41
CA ASP A 167 -13.10 -6.24 12.01
C ASP A 167 -12.73 -4.76 11.80
N VAL A 168 -12.44 -4.02 12.90
CA VAL A 168 -12.18 -2.58 12.87
C VAL A 168 -10.74 -2.29 13.25
N GLY A 169 -9.98 -1.71 12.34
CA GLY A 169 -8.62 -1.21 12.58
C GLY A 169 -8.58 0.31 12.59
N ILE A 170 -7.94 0.92 13.60
CA ILE A 170 -7.69 2.36 13.68
C ILE A 170 -6.20 2.60 13.51
N ILE A 171 -5.81 3.37 12.50
CA ILE A 171 -4.42 3.73 12.23
C ILE A 171 -4.27 5.23 12.44
N LEU A 172 -3.44 5.62 13.40
CA LEU A 172 -3.12 7.01 13.68
C LEU A 172 -1.74 7.33 13.12
N LEU A 173 -1.66 8.31 12.24
CA LEU A 173 -0.41 8.77 11.62
C LEU A 173 0.22 9.85 12.51
N ASP A 174 0.59 9.47 13.72
CA ASP A 174 1.28 10.33 14.68
C ASP A 174 2.41 9.55 15.38
N THR A 175 3.50 10.23 15.67
CA THR A 175 4.68 9.67 16.35
C THR A 175 4.71 10.01 17.84
N GLY A 176 3.71 10.74 18.35
CA GLY A 176 3.64 11.21 19.73
C GLY A 176 2.82 10.28 20.65
N ASP A 177 2.86 10.58 21.95
CA ASP A 177 2.08 9.88 23.00
C ASP A 177 0.57 10.18 22.94
N SER A 178 0.13 11.09 22.10
CA SER A 178 -1.26 11.48 21.85
C SER A 178 -2.14 10.33 21.40
N VAL A 179 -1.56 9.32 20.75
CA VAL A 179 -2.23 8.08 20.37
C VAL A 179 -2.82 7.34 21.57
N TYR A 180 -2.05 7.25 22.67
CA TYR A 180 -2.50 6.60 23.90
C TYR A 180 -3.61 7.40 24.58
N THR A 181 -3.51 8.73 24.55
CA THR A 181 -4.57 9.62 25.11
C THR A 181 -5.89 9.44 24.35
N LEU A 182 -5.84 9.20 23.05
CA LEU A 182 -7.03 8.95 22.24
C LEU A 182 -7.62 7.56 22.51
N ALA A 183 -6.77 6.55 22.72
CA ALA A 183 -7.21 5.18 23.01
C ALA A 183 -7.90 5.05 24.39
N ASP A 184 -7.59 5.95 25.32
CA ASP A 184 -8.17 5.97 26.68
C ASP A 184 -9.53 6.71 26.75
N GLN A 185 -10.00 7.32 25.68
CA GLN A 185 -11.32 8.00 25.58
C GLN A 185 -12.42 7.04 25.16
#